data_77e1be4b1673738ea0e83ba5ded14d47
#
_entry.id   77e1be4b1673738ea0e83ba5ded14d47
#
_cell.length_a   1.000
_cell.length_b   1.000
_cell.length_c   1.000
_cell.angle_alpha   90.00
_cell.angle_beta   90.00
_cell.angle_gamma   90.00
#
_symmetry.space_group_name_H-M   'P 1'
#
loop_
_entity.id
_entity.type
_entity.pdbx_description
1 polymer ?
#
loop_
_entity_poly.entity_id
_entity_poly.type
_entity_poly.pdbx_seq_one_letter_code
_entity_poly.pdbx_strand_id
1 'polypeptide(L)'
;LFTSGTTGDPKSAILRHDNLMAYILGTIEFMSAEESQSTLVSVPPYHIAGISAILSSVYAGRRMVQLPNFSPEAWLKLAKQENVSQAFLVPTMLQRIIEYTASNNETLDLPAMQAIAYGGGKMPHSVIEQAMMLMPHVNFTNAYGLTETSSTICLLDPDDHRDAFQS
;
A
#
# COMPACT_ATOMS: atom_id res chain seq x y z
N LEU A 1 11.41 4.18 15.29
CA LEU A 1 10.12 3.47 15.20
C LEU A 1 10.14 2.24 16.08
N PHE A 2 9.03 1.94 16.73
CA PHE A 2 8.91 0.74 17.56
C PHE A 2 8.45 -0.45 16.71
N THR A 3 9.07 -1.62 16.98
CA THR A 3 8.67 -2.90 16.41
C THR A 3 8.09 -3.77 17.52
N SER A 4 7.03 -4.52 17.21
CA SER A 4 6.51 -5.55 18.12
C SER A 4 7.49 -6.72 18.13
N GLY A 5 8.36 -6.77 19.13
CA GLY A 5 9.23 -7.94 19.31
C GLY A 5 8.41 -9.19 19.60
N THR A 6 8.73 -10.29 18.93
CA THR A 6 8.09 -11.61 19.14
C THR A 6 8.39 -12.23 20.50
N THR A 7 9.28 -11.65 21.30
CA THR A 7 9.87 -12.28 22.49
C THR A 7 9.98 -11.37 23.72
N GLY A 8 9.18 -10.31 23.85
CA GLY A 8 9.25 -9.47 25.04
C GLY A 8 8.95 -8.00 24.80
N ASP A 9 9.69 -7.11 25.47
CA ASP A 9 9.48 -5.67 25.39
C ASP A 9 9.63 -5.12 23.98
N PRO A 10 8.86 -4.06 23.62
CA PRO A 10 8.96 -3.41 22.31
C PRO A 10 10.38 -2.94 22.04
N LYS A 11 10.92 -3.29 20.88
CA LYS A 11 12.23 -2.81 20.43
C LYS A 11 12.07 -1.60 19.53
N SER A 12 13.04 -0.69 19.56
CA SER A 12 13.05 0.46 18.67
C SER A 12 14.09 0.30 17.57
N ALA A 13 13.67 0.41 16.32
CA ALA A 13 14.57 0.57 15.20
C ALA A 13 15.00 2.03 15.09
N ILE A 14 16.31 2.26 15.02
CA ILE A 14 16.89 3.59 14.82
C ILE A 14 16.96 3.82 13.32
N LEU A 15 16.06 4.69 12.81
CA LEU A 15 16.07 5.11 11.42
C LEU A 15 16.70 6.51 11.33
N ARG A 16 17.73 6.65 10.53
CA ARG A 16 18.37 7.92 10.23
C ARG A 16 17.78 8.51 8.95
N HIS A 17 17.93 9.81 8.75
CA HIS A 17 17.51 10.47 7.51
C HIS A 17 18.18 9.83 6.30
N ASP A 18 19.47 9.48 6.39
CA ASP A 18 20.20 8.84 5.30
C ASP A 18 19.59 7.49 4.87
N ASN A 19 19.06 6.72 5.83
CA ASN A 19 18.39 5.45 5.51
C ASN A 19 17.11 5.69 4.71
N LEU A 20 16.28 6.64 5.13
CA LEU A 20 15.05 6.99 4.43
C LEU A 20 15.33 7.64 3.06
N MET A 21 16.33 8.51 3.00
CA MET A 21 16.76 9.12 1.74
C MET A 21 17.29 8.09 0.75
N ALA A 22 18.13 7.14 1.20
CA ALA A 22 18.63 6.08 0.34
C ALA A 22 17.48 5.25 -0.28
N TYR A 23 16.46 4.94 0.52
CA TYR A 23 15.26 4.25 0.02
C TYR A 23 14.54 5.08 -1.04
N ILE A 24 14.24 6.35 -0.77
CA ILE A 24 13.50 7.23 -1.68
C ILE A 24 14.26 7.45 -2.98
N LEU A 25 15.55 7.82 -2.89
CA LEU A 25 16.38 8.09 -4.07
C LEU A 25 16.64 6.84 -4.91
N GLY A 26 16.63 5.66 -4.30
CA GLY A 26 16.81 4.38 -4.99
C GLY A 26 15.54 3.82 -5.63
N THR A 27 14.36 4.32 -5.27
CA THR A 27 13.09 3.72 -5.70
C THR A 27 12.14 4.68 -6.41
N ILE A 28 12.33 5.98 -6.27
CA ILE A 28 11.42 7.00 -6.81
C ILE A 28 12.23 7.99 -7.64
N GLU A 29 11.73 8.34 -8.80
CA GLU A 29 12.23 9.42 -9.62
C GLU A 29 11.65 10.76 -9.16
N PHE A 30 12.49 11.80 -9.12
CA PHE A 30 12.09 13.13 -8.66
C PHE A 30 11.04 13.74 -9.61
N MET A 31 9.94 14.25 -9.02
CA MET A 31 8.84 14.89 -9.77
C MET A 31 8.27 14.02 -10.90
N SER A 32 8.27 12.70 -10.71
CA SER A 32 7.82 11.73 -11.71
C SER A 32 6.32 11.50 -11.75
N ALA A 33 5.59 12.01 -10.76
CA ALA A 33 4.14 11.83 -10.73
C ALA A 33 3.44 12.73 -11.74
N GLU A 34 2.49 12.17 -12.45
CA GLU A 34 1.59 12.95 -13.28
C GLU A 34 0.56 13.70 -12.44
N GLU A 35 0.02 14.81 -12.95
CA GLU A 35 -0.93 15.68 -12.24
C GLU A 35 -2.20 14.91 -11.80
N SER A 36 -2.63 13.93 -12.58
CA SER A 36 -3.79 13.08 -12.27
C SER A 36 -3.52 12.05 -11.18
N GLN A 37 -2.25 11.76 -10.86
CA GLN A 37 -1.89 10.72 -9.91
C GLN A 37 -2.07 11.17 -8.46
N SER A 38 -2.61 10.27 -7.66
CA SER A 38 -2.81 10.46 -6.22
C SER A 38 -2.61 9.19 -5.44
N THR A 39 -2.15 9.32 -4.20
CA THR A 39 -1.99 8.21 -3.27
C THR A 39 -2.95 8.33 -2.10
N LEU A 40 -3.68 7.26 -1.78
CA LEU A 40 -4.46 7.17 -0.55
C LEU A 40 -3.59 6.61 0.59
N VAL A 41 -3.27 7.48 1.54
CA VAL A 41 -2.47 7.14 2.72
C VAL A 41 -3.41 6.74 3.85
N SER A 42 -3.55 5.44 4.09
CA SER A 42 -4.39 4.86 5.13
C SER A 42 -3.60 4.11 6.22
N VAL A 43 -2.30 3.91 6.00
CA VAL A 43 -1.40 3.36 7.01
C VAL A 43 -0.86 4.50 7.87
N PRO A 44 -0.90 4.37 9.21
CA PRO A 44 -0.46 5.43 10.10
C PRO A 44 1.01 5.84 9.91
N PRO A 45 1.35 7.13 10.07
CA PRO A 45 2.70 7.64 9.84
C PRO A 45 3.72 7.22 10.90
N TYR A 46 3.31 6.54 11.97
CA TYR A 46 4.22 5.92 12.93
C TYR A 46 4.65 4.49 12.53
N HIS A 47 4.19 3.99 11.39
CA HIS A 47 4.71 2.78 10.74
C HIS A 47 5.59 3.16 9.56
N ILE A 48 6.62 2.34 9.28
CA ILE A 48 7.56 2.60 8.19
C ILE A 48 6.85 2.73 6.84
N ALA A 49 5.83 1.94 6.58
CA ALA A 49 5.05 2.01 5.34
C ALA A 49 4.31 3.35 5.17
N GLY A 50 3.80 3.93 6.26
CA GLY A 50 3.17 5.25 6.24
C GLY A 50 4.17 6.37 5.96
N ILE A 51 5.33 6.33 6.62
CA ILE A 51 6.42 7.28 6.35
C ILE A 51 6.89 7.19 4.90
N SER A 52 7.13 5.97 4.42
CA SER A 52 7.58 5.74 3.04
C SER A 52 6.57 6.24 2.00
N ALA A 53 5.27 6.00 2.22
CA ALA A 53 4.22 6.49 1.33
C ALA A 53 4.19 8.02 1.26
N ILE A 54 4.35 8.71 2.41
CA ILE A 54 4.39 10.16 2.47
C ILE A 54 5.63 10.70 1.76
N LEU A 55 6.82 10.21 2.13
CA LEU A 55 8.08 10.71 1.57
C LEU A 55 8.18 10.42 0.06
N SER A 56 7.78 9.25 -0.39
CA SER A 56 7.72 8.90 -1.82
C SER A 56 6.78 9.83 -2.58
N SER A 57 5.62 10.14 -2.01
CA SER A 57 4.65 11.03 -2.66
C SER A 57 5.15 12.46 -2.74
N VAL A 58 5.77 12.97 -1.67
CA VAL A 58 6.38 14.31 -1.67
C VAL A 58 7.49 14.41 -2.71
N TYR A 59 8.38 13.42 -2.76
CA TYR A 59 9.51 13.42 -3.69
C TYR A 59 9.07 13.29 -5.15
N ALA A 60 8.04 12.48 -5.41
CA ALA A 60 7.46 12.32 -6.74
C ALA A 60 6.57 13.51 -7.17
N GLY A 61 6.22 14.44 -6.27
CA GLY A 61 5.24 15.50 -6.55
C GLY A 61 3.79 14.98 -6.64
N ARG A 62 3.47 13.84 -6.01
CA ARG A 62 2.16 13.19 -6.08
C ARG A 62 1.20 13.74 -5.03
N ARG A 63 -0.04 13.99 -5.44
CA ARG A 63 -1.13 14.39 -4.54
C ARG A 63 -1.41 13.28 -3.50
N MET A 64 -1.50 13.67 -2.23
CA MET A 64 -1.81 12.74 -1.14
C MET A 64 -3.22 12.98 -0.61
N VAL A 65 -3.97 11.89 -0.49
CA VAL A 65 -5.27 11.84 0.17
C VAL A 65 -5.08 11.09 1.49
N GLN A 66 -5.44 11.72 2.61
CA GLN A 66 -5.19 11.17 3.94
C GLN A 66 -6.46 10.52 4.50
N LEU A 67 -6.36 9.29 4.99
CA LEU A 67 -7.40 8.61 5.75
C LEU A 67 -6.86 8.25 7.15
N PRO A 68 -7.06 9.11 8.16
CA PRO A 68 -6.47 8.94 9.49
C PRO A 68 -6.91 7.66 10.21
N ASN A 69 -8.18 7.28 10.04
CA ASN A 69 -8.76 6.09 10.65
C ASN A 69 -9.35 5.20 9.56
N PHE A 70 -8.75 4.05 9.37
CA PHE A 70 -9.18 3.10 8.35
C PHE A 70 -10.52 2.44 8.73
N SER A 71 -11.48 2.54 7.82
CA SER A 71 -12.60 1.62 7.67
C SER A 71 -12.78 1.29 6.19
N PRO A 72 -13.28 0.11 5.82
CA PRO A 72 -13.54 -0.24 4.43
C PRO A 72 -14.43 0.78 3.70
N GLU A 73 -15.53 1.17 4.35
CA GLU A 73 -16.47 2.15 3.83
C GLU A 73 -15.79 3.51 3.55
N ALA A 74 -15.08 4.05 4.55
CA ALA A 74 -14.41 5.35 4.41
C ALA A 74 -13.32 5.30 3.34
N TRP A 75 -12.58 4.19 3.26
CA TRP A 75 -11.54 3.98 2.26
C TRP A 75 -12.12 3.97 0.83
N LEU A 76 -13.18 3.17 0.60
CA LEU A 76 -13.85 3.07 -0.70
C LEU A 76 -14.47 4.40 -1.12
N LYS A 77 -15.16 5.07 -0.19
CA LYS A 77 -15.75 6.38 -0.43
C LYS A 77 -14.70 7.39 -0.85
N LEU A 78 -13.61 7.47 -0.11
CA LEU A 78 -12.54 8.44 -0.36
C LEU A 78 -11.78 8.12 -1.66
N ALA A 79 -11.51 6.82 -1.91
CA ALA A 79 -10.87 6.37 -3.15
C ALA A 79 -11.68 6.77 -4.39
N LYS A 80 -13.01 6.63 -4.34
CA LYS A 80 -13.93 7.03 -5.43
C LYS A 80 -14.02 8.55 -5.56
N GLN A 81 -14.28 9.26 -4.47
CA GLN A 81 -14.50 10.71 -4.49
C GLN A 81 -13.26 11.48 -4.97
N GLU A 82 -12.09 11.04 -4.57
CA GLU A 82 -10.81 11.68 -4.87
C GLU A 82 -10.12 11.14 -6.13
N ASN A 83 -10.75 10.20 -6.85
CA ASN A 83 -10.15 9.53 -8.01
C ASN A 83 -8.73 9.04 -7.71
N VAL A 84 -8.58 8.31 -6.60
CA VAL A 84 -7.27 7.82 -6.17
C VAL A 84 -6.70 6.82 -7.15
N SER A 85 -5.45 7.03 -7.56
CA SER A 85 -4.78 6.15 -8.51
C SER A 85 -3.87 5.10 -7.87
N GLN A 86 -3.41 5.33 -6.64
CA GLN A 86 -2.49 4.41 -5.95
C GLN A 86 -2.82 4.29 -4.47
N ALA A 87 -2.57 3.11 -3.91
CA ALA A 87 -2.68 2.89 -2.47
C ALA A 87 -1.67 1.85 -1.99
N PHE A 88 -1.29 1.94 -0.70
CA PHE A 88 -0.64 0.86 0.03
C PHE A 88 -1.60 0.33 1.09
N LEU A 89 -1.76 -1.00 1.14
CA LEU A 89 -2.64 -1.67 2.09
C LEU A 89 -1.88 -2.78 2.83
N VAL A 90 -2.18 -2.96 4.11
CA VAL A 90 -1.79 -4.21 4.76
C VAL A 90 -2.81 -5.31 4.41
N PRO A 91 -2.44 -6.60 4.46
CA PRO A 91 -3.32 -7.70 4.03
C PRO A 91 -4.72 -7.67 4.66
N THR A 92 -4.80 -7.37 5.94
CA THR A 92 -6.07 -7.29 6.67
C THR A 92 -6.96 -6.13 6.20
N MET A 93 -6.38 -5.03 5.72
CA MET A 93 -7.15 -3.92 5.14
C MET A 93 -7.77 -4.34 3.81
N LEU A 94 -7.00 -4.96 2.93
CA LEU A 94 -7.50 -5.45 1.63
C LEU A 94 -8.61 -6.50 1.83
N GLN A 95 -8.40 -7.45 2.72
CA GLN A 95 -9.42 -8.45 3.07
C GLN A 95 -10.71 -7.79 3.54
N ARG A 96 -10.64 -6.84 4.47
CA ARG A 96 -11.82 -6.14 4.98
C ARG A 96 -12.54 -5.32 3.93
N ILE A 97 -11.84 -4.74 2.94
CA ILE A 97 -12.46 -4.04 1.82
C ILE A 97 -13.26 -5.02 0.97
N ILE A 98 -12.70 -6.17 0.64
CA ILE A 98 -13.36 -7.22 -0.15
C ILE A 98 -14.59 -7.77 0.58
N GLU A 99 -14.45 -8.10 1.86
CA GLU A 99 -15.56 -8.59 2.69
C GLU A 99 -16.69 -7.57 2.82
N TYR A 100 -16.35 -6.29 2.96
CA TYR A 100 -17.33 -5.22 3.04
C TYR A 100 -18.13 -5.08 1.74
N THR A 101 -17.47 -5.07 0.60
CA THR A 101 -18.16 -4.98 -0.70
C THR A 101 -19.08 -6.18 -0.95
N ALA A 102 -18.62 -7.39 -0.63
CA ALA A 102 -19.42 -8.61 -0.75
C ALA A 102 -20.65 -8.59 0.17
N SER A 103 -20.50 -8.15 1.43
CA SER A 103 -21.58 -8.11 2.42
C SER A 103 -22.64 -7.07 2.11
N ASN A 104 -22.29 -6.00 1.43
CA ASN A 104 -23.19 -4.90 1.10
C ASN A 104 -23.72 -4.97 -0.34
N ASN A 105 -23.41 -6.03 -1.10
CA ASN A 105 -23.68 -6.14 -2.53
C ASN A 105 -23.19 -4.91 -3.32
N GLU A 106 -22.09 -4.31 -2.88
CA GLU A 106 -21.44 -3.21 -3.57
C GLU A 106 -20.45 -3.72 -4.61
N THR A 107 -20.34 -3.01 -5.72
CA THR A 107 -19.29 -3.28 -6.70
C THR A 107 -18.01 -2.56 -6.28
N LEU A 108 -16.87 -3.26 -6.38
CA LEU A 108 -15.55 -2.67 -6.20
C LEU A 108 -15.15 -1.92 -7.48
N ASP A 109 -15.86 -0.83 -7.75
CA ASP A 109 -15.67 0.00 -8.93
C ASP A 109 -14.77 1.19 -8.57
N LEU A 110 -13.50 1.10 -8.95
CA LEU A 110 -12.45 2.09 -8.73
C LEU A 110 -11.69 2.36 -10.04
N PRO A 111 -12.34 2.99 -11.03
CA PRO A 111 -11.78 3.11 -12.39
C PRO A 111 -10.48 3.94 -12.45
N ALA A 112 -10.25 4.82 -11.50
CA ALA A 112 -9.02 5.61 -11.41
C ALA A 112 -7.86 4.85 -10.75
N MET A 113 -8.13 3.75 -10.03
CA MET A 113 -7.12 2.97 -9.33
C MET A 113 -6.23 2.23 -10.33
N GLN A 114 -4.95 2.53 -10.33
CA GLN A 114 -3.95 1.95 -11.23
C GLN A 114 -3.08 0.91 -10.53
N ALA A 115 -2.74 1.15 -9.26
CA ALA A 115 -1.84 0.29 -8.52
C ALA A 115 -2.20 0.17 -7.04
N ILE A 116 -2.11 -1.04 -6.51
CA ILE A 116 -2.19 -1.33 -5.08
C ILE A 116 -0.94 -2.11 -4.68
N ALA A 117 -0.09 -1.47 -3.89
CA ALA A 117 0.98 -2.18 -3.21
C ALA A 117 0.46 -2.72 -1.87
N TYR A 118 0.94 -3.89 -1.48
CA TYR A 118 0.61 -4.46 -0.19
C TYR A 118 1.82 -5.09 0.49
N GLY A 119 1.80 -5.12 1.82
CA GLY A 119 2.91 -5.66 2.60
C GLY A 119 2.69 -5.54 4.11
N GLY A 120 3.74 -5.75 4.90
CA GLY A 120 3.66 -5.67 6.35
C GLY A 120 3.07 -6.91 7.03
N GLY A 121 2.74 -7.96 6.26
CA GLY A 121 2.24 -9.24 6.76
C GLY A 121 2.05 -10.23 5.63
N LYS A 122 1.78 -11.51 5.99
CA LYS A 122 1.49 -12.55 5.01
C LYS A 122 0.14 -12.28 4.35
N MET A 123 0.12 -12.16 3.03
CA MET A 123 -1.11 -12.08 2.25
C MET A 123 -1.69 -13.49 2.04
N PRO A 124 -2.94 -13.75 2.45
CA PRO A 124 -3.62 -14.99 2.07
C PRO A 124 -3.82 -15.05 0.56
N HIS A 125 -3.52 -16.22 -0.05
CA HIS A 125 -3.64 -16.41 -1.50
C HIS A 125 -5.06 -16.09 -2.00
N SER A 126 -6.08 -16.58 -1.29
CA SER A 126 -7.48 -16.31 -1.64
C SER A 126 -7.87 -14.83 -1.64
N VAL A 127 -7.24 -14.01 -0.80
CA VAL A 127 -7.52 -12.57 -0.73
C VAL A 127 -6.95 -11.86 -1.95
N ILE A 128 -5.69 -12.14 -2.31
CA ILE A 128 -5.09 -11.49 -3.48
C ILE A 128 -5.72 -11.97 -4.79
N GLU A 129 -6.04 -13.25 -4.89
CA GLU A 129 -6.77 -13.82 -6.03
C GLU A 129 -8.12 -13.13 -6.22
N GLN A 130 -8.90 -13.00 -5.16
CA GLN A 130 -10.19 -12.32 -5.20
C GLN A 130 -10.04 -10.83 -5.54
N ALA A 131 -9.02 -10.15 -5.01
CA ALA A 131 -8.74 -8.75 -5.35
C ALA A 131 -8.43 -8.58 -6.84
N MET A 132 -7.61 -9.45 -7.41
CA MET A 132 -7.27 -9.43 -8.84
C MET A 132 -8.48 -9.71 -9.73
N MET A 133 -9.37 -10.62 -9.33
CA MET A 133 -10.63 -10.88 -10.05
C MET A 133 -11.57 -9.67 -10.01
N LEU A 134 -11.67 -9.00 -8.86
CA LEU A 134 -12.56 -7.84 -8.69
C LEU A 134 -12.01 -6.56 -9.34
N MET A 135 -10.70 -6.44 -9.45
CA MET A 135 -10.00 -5.26 -10.00
C MET A 135 -8.95 -5.69 -11.04
N PRO A 136 -9.34 -6.29 -12.18
CA PRO A 136 -8.40 -6.86 -13.15
C PRO A 136 -7.51 -5.82 -13.84
N HIS A 137 -7.89 -4.55 -13.80
CA HIS A 137 -7.13 -3.43 -14.35
C HIS A 137 -6.07 -2.87 -13.40
N VAL A 138 -6.08 -3.30 -12.12
CA VAL A 138 -5.17 -2.80 -11.09
C VAL A 138 -3.90 -3.63 -11.05
N ASN A 139 -2.76 -2.96 -11.00
CA ASN A 139 -1.46 -3.59 -10.80
C ASN A 139 -1.21 -3.84 -9.31
N PHE A 140 -1.12 -5.10 -8.93
CA PHE A 140 -0.80 -5.49 -7.56
C PHE A 140 0.70 -5.72 -7.42
N THR A 141 1.29 -5.24 -6.33
CA THR A 141 2.70 -5.42 -5.99
C THR A 141 2.83 -5.83 -4.54
N ASN A 142 3.53 -6.93 -4.27
CA ASN A 142 3.86 -7.30 -2.90
C ASN A 142 5.19 -6.65 -2.51
N ALA A 143 5.16 -5.85 -1.46
CA ALA A 143 6.33 -5.17 -0.91
C ALA A 143 6.79 -5.85 0.38
N TYR A 144 7.89 -6.59 0.32
CA TYR A 144 8.51 -7.20 1.49
C TYR A 144 9.61 -6.31 2.06
N GLY A 145 9.53 -6.05 3.34
CA GLY A 145 10.53 -5.26 4.09
C GLY A 145 10.20 -5.23 5.58
N LEU A 146 11.11 -4.66 6.32
CA LEU A 146 11.04 -4.51 7.77
C LEU A 146 11.23 -3.04 8.16
N THR A 147 10.87 -2.68 9.40
CA THR A 147 11.20 -1.36 9.93
C THR A 147 12.72 -1.15 9.93
N GLU A 148 13.47 -2.18 10.30
CA GLU A 148 14.93 -2.19 10.36
C GLU A 148 15.62 -2.04 8.99
N THR A 149 14.92 -2.34 7.91
CA THR A 149 15.43 -2.17 6.54
C THR A 149 15.01 -0.85 5.89
N SER A 150 14.40 0.05 6.65
CA SER A 150 13.90 1.35 6.17
C SER A 150 12.86 1.23 5.06
N SER A 151 12.03 0.22 5.08
CA SER A 151 10.94 -0.12 4.16
C SER A 151 11.25 -1.35 3.27
N THR A 152 10.90 -1.28 2.00
CA THR A 152 10.89 -2.41 1.06
C THR A 152 12.31 -2.77 0.60
N ILE A 153 12.62 -4.06 0.62
CA ILE A 153 13.89 -4.64 0.11
C ILE A 153 13.68 -5.63 -1.03
N CYS A 154 12.44 -6.12 -1.20
CA CYS A 154 12.08 -7.06 -2.25
C CYS A 154 10.66 -6.78 -2.72
N LEU A 155 10.43 -6.90 -4.02
CA LEU A 155 9.14 -6.75 -4.65
C LEU A 155 8.79 -8.02 -5.42
N LEU A 156 7.53 -8.43 -5.32
CA LEU A 156 6.89 -9.29 -6.30
C LEU A 156 6.04 -8.37 -7.18
N ASP A 157 6.36 -8.28 -8.44
CA ASP A 157 5.75 -7.30 -9.34
C ASP A 157 4.38 -7.74 -9.89
N PRO A 158 3.68 -6.90 -10.64
CA PRO A 158 2.37 -7.26 -11.21
C PRO A 158 2.41 -8.41 -12.21
N ASP A 159 3.50 -8.61 -12.94
CA ASP A 159 3.62 -9.69 -13.92
C ASP A 159 3.80 -11.03 -13.19
N ASP A 160 4.65 -11.06 -12.16
CA ASP A 160 4.80 -12.23 -11.29
C ASP A 160 3.46 -12.68 -10.67
N HIS A 161 2.61 -11.70 -10.27
CA HIS A 161 1.27 -12.01 -9.77
C HIS A 161 0.40 -12.67 -10.84
N ARG A 162 0.39 -12.10 -12.04
CA ARG A 162 -0.42 -12.62 -13.16
C ARG A 162 0.02 -14.04 -13.56
N ASP A 163 1.32 -14.27 -13.62
CA ASP A 163 1.89 -15.58 -13.99
C ASP A 163 1.57 -16.65 -12.93
N ALA A 164 1.63 -16.29 -11.65
CA ALA A 164 1.30 -17.21 -10.56
C ALA A 164 -0.18 -17.64 -10.54
N PHE A 165 -1.09 -16.87 -11.11
CA PHE A 165 -2.52 -17.20 -11.19
C PHE A 165 -2.92 -17.90 -12.51
N GLN A 166 -2.03 -17.99 -13.49
CA GLN A 166 -2.25 -18.70 -14.75
C GLN A 166 -1.69 -20.14 -14.72
N SER A 167 -0.87 -20.46 -13.74
CA SER A 167 -0.24 -21.77 -13.56
C SER A 167 -1.04 -22.68 -12.63
#